data_f2f410d102e0eee2ad46485cb540d699
#
_entry.id   f2f410d102e0eee2ad46485cb540d699
#
_cell.length_a   1.000
_cell.length_b   1.000
_cell.length_c   1.000
_cell.angle_alpha   90.00
_cell.angle_beta   90.00
_cell.angle_gamma   90.00
#
_symmetry.space_group_name_H-M   'P 1'
#
loop_
_entity.id
_entity.type
_entity.pdbx_description
1 polymer ?
#
loop_
_entity_poly.entity_id
_entity_poly.type
_entity_poly.pdbx_seq_one_letter_code
_entity_poly.pdbx_strand_id
1 'polypeptide(L)'
;SDMNTYHHTNKPEVTIKSEPKITEAGKLSFFLISVTENDKNIPLEVVHTMKMHLLLVNEELTWFDHIHPEEQTDGTYFVSETFPSAGKYLLFIDYKPIGGEATVETHTVEVQGKQLPGSPELQTKLVAAIDGYLVTLVNRNDLKTNRKQSLQFSVEKNGTRLQEKDMQPYLGATAHIVMINKADKDFLHIHPKSDYRFPIYAETYIEKAGLYRMWVQFKIDGEVRTADFTVVVSEGAKTEESPNNHSGHH
;
A
#
# COMPACT_ATOMS: atom_id res chain seq x y z
N SER A 1 37.24 8.41 0.31
CA SER A 1 36.63 8.45 1.37
C SER A 1 35.64 7.40 1.57
N ASP A 2 35.55 7.12 2.61
CA ASP A 2 34.93 6.11 2.95
C ASP A 2 33.59 6.34 3.11
N MET A 3 33.07 7.33 2.77
CA MET A 3 31.83 7.52 2.88
C MET A 3 31.06 6.56 2.28
N ASN A 4 31.51 6.01 1.34
CA ASN A 4 30.78 5.09 0.66
C ASN A 4 30.44 4.05 1.53
N THR A 5 31.13 3.90 2.47
CA THR A 5 30.83 2.81 3.26
C THR A 5 29.54 2.99 3.86
N TYR A 6 28.96 4.05 3.72
CA TYR A 6 27.78 4.22 4.24
C TYR A 6 26.75 3.73 3.52
N HIS A 7 26.93 3.18 2.49
CA HIS A 7 25.92 2.54 1.85
C HIS A 7 25.48 1.47 2.74
N HIS A 8 24.22 1.30 2.84
CA HIS A 8 23.61 0.30 3.62
C HIS A 8 23.78 -1.00 2.90
N THR A 9 24.93 -1.59 3.06
CA THR A 9 25.17 -2.89 2.48
C THR A 9 24.34 -3.91 3.18
N ASN A 10 23.90 -3.65 4.41
CA ASN A 10 23.02 -4.54 5.10
C ASN A 10 21.68 -3.83 5.26
N LYS A 11 20.63 -4.60 5.15
CA LYS A 11 19.30 -4.09 5.35
C LYS A 11 19.17 -3.63 6.79
N PRO A 12 18.54 -2.49 7.05
CA PRO A 12 18.29 -2.06 8.40
C PRO A 12 17.40 -3.05 9.14
N GLU A 13 17.50 -3.07 10.44
CA GLU A 13 16.65 -3.91 11.27
C GLU A 13 15.43 -3.12 11.69
N VAL A 14 14.23 -3.69 11.51
CA VAL A 14 12.98 -3.07 11.93
C VAL A 14 12.41 -3.88 13.09
N THR A 15 12.12 -3.20 14.19
CA THR A 15 11.45 -3.84 15.32
C THR A 15 10.16 -3.12 15.61
N ILE A 16 9.16 -3.88 16.06
CA ILE A 16 7.88 -3.34 16.46
C ILE A 16 7.56 -3.83 17.86
N LYS A 17 7.19 -2.90 18.73
CA LYS A 17 6.70 -3.24 20.05
C LYS A 17 5.26 -2.80 20.13
N SER A 18 4.40 -3.66 20.67
CA SER A 18 2.99 -3.31 20.86
C SER A 18 2.68 -3.11 22.35
N GLU A 19 1.76 -2.17 22.61
CA GLU A 19 1.28 -1.90 23.96
C GLU A 19 -0.23 -1.78 23.88
N PRO A 20 -0.99 -2.64 24.57
CA PRO A 20 -0.50 -3.77 25.36
C PRO A 20 0.15 -4.85 24.49
N LYS A 21 0.90 -5.76 25.13
CA LYS A 21 1.58 -6.79 24.39
C LYS A 21 0.62 -7.69 23.63
N ILE A 22 -0.52 -7.96 24.19
CA ILE A 22 -1.55 -8.75 23.53
C ILE A 22 -2.51 -7.78 22.87
N THR A 23 -2.64 -7.89 21.56
CA THR A 23 -3.54 -7.04 20.79
C THR A 23 -4.93 -7.64 20.77
N GLU A 24 -5.95 -6.85 21.09
CA GLU A 24 -7.32 -7.33 21.10
C GLU A 24 -8.19 -6.57 20.13
N ALA A 25 -9.09 -7.28 19.47
CA ALA A 25 -10.04 -6.67 18.54
C ALA A 25 -10.93 -5.65 19.24
N GLY A 26 -11.18 -4.54 18.59
CA GLY A 26 -12.04 -3.47 19.10
C GLY A 26 -11.39 -2.60 20.16
N LYS A 27 -10.13 -2.86 20.51
CA LYS A 27 -9.43 -2.06 21.50
C LYS A 27 -8.23 -1.37 20.89
N LEU A 28 -7.91 -0.20 21.38
CA LEU A 28 -6.81 0.59 20.87
C LEU A 28 -5.49 -0.11 21.16
N SER A 29 -4.67 -0.29 20.15
CA SER A 29 -3.33 -0.83 20.27
C SER A 29 -2.33 0.22 19.83
N PHE A 30 -1.20 0.31 20.53
CA PHE A 30 -0.15 1.25 20.20
C PHE A 30 1.06 0.49 19.70
N PHE A 31 1.69 0.99 18.64
CA PHE A 31 2.90 0.38 18.09
C PHE A 31 4.03 1.38 18.11
N LEU A 32 5.19 0.91 18.59
CA LEU A 32 6.41 1.68 18.57
C LEU A 32 7.35 0.97 17.61
N ILE A 33 7.74 1.66 16.55
CA ILE A 33 8.53 1.10 15.46
C ILE A 33 9.91 1.71 15.47
N SER A 34 10.95 0.89 15.39
CA SER A 34 12.33 1.34 15.31
C SER A 34 12.97 0.79 14.06
N VAL A 35 13.70 1.65 13.35
CA VAL A 35 14.48 1.25 12.19
C VAL A 35 15.95 1.54 12.56
N THR A 36 16.73 0.49 12.70
CA THR A 36 18.08 0.62 13.27
C THR A 36 19.16 -0.01 12.42
N GLU A 37 20.38 0.50 12.60
CA GLU A 37 21.58 -0.14 12.11
C GLU A 37 22.56 -0.08 13.27
N ASN A 38 23.18 -1.17 13.63
CA ASN A 38 24.10 -1.24 14.75
C ASN A 38 23.45 -0.70 16.03
N ASP A 39 22.20 -1.09 16.24
CA ASP A 39 21.40 -0.71 17.40
C ASP A 39 21.13 0.80 17.53
N LYS A 40 21.31 1.55 16.50
CA LYS A 40 21.02 2.99 16.52
C LYS A 40 19.93 3.30 15.48
N ASN A 41 19.01 4.17 15.87
CA ASN A 41 17.98 4.62 14.95
C ASN A 41 18.62 5.38 13.79
N ILE A 42 18.18 5.09 12.58
CA ILE A 42 18.70 5.73 11.39
C ILE A 42 17.73 6.77 10.86
N PRO A 43 18.24 7.83 10.22
CA PRO A 43 17.34 8.85 9.65
C PRO A 43 16.68 8.34 8.38
N LEU A 44 15.42 8.72 8.20
CA LEU A 44 14.62 8.33 7.05
C LEU A 44 14.31 9.53 6.17
N GLU A 45 14.15 9.29 4.88
CA GLU A 45 13.74 10.32 3.96
C GLU A 45 12.24 10.50 4.00
N VAL A 46 11.79 11.71 3.67
CA VAL A 46 10.38 11.97 3.51
C VAL A 46 10.00 11.51 2.10
N VAL A 47 9.08 10.56 2.00
CA VAL A 47 8.57 10.06 0.74
C VAL A 47 7.06 10.15 0.80
N HIS A 48 6.43 10.72 -0.21
CA HIS A 48 4.99 10.95 -0.21
C HIS A 48 4.58 11.66 1.09
N THR A 49 5.26 12.73 1.39
CA THR A 49 5.06 13.67 2.50
C THR A 49 5.29 13.10 3.90
N MET A 50 5.63 11.84 4.04
CA MET A 50 5.84 11.20 5.36
C MET A 50 7.14 10.41 5.38
N LYS A 51 7.74 10.28 6.57
CA LYS A 51 8.95 9.47 6.73
C LYS A 51 8.63 7.98 6.79
N MET A 52 7.44 7.62 7.20
CA MET A 52 7.05 6.21 7.29
C MET A 52 5.57 6.07 6.96
N HIS A 53 5.25 5.05 6.18
CA HIS A 53 3.88 4.67 5.89
C HIS A 53 3.64 3.27 6.44
N LEU A 54 2.53 3.08 7.12
CA LEU A 54 2.16 1.77 7.62
C LEU A 54 0.86 1.36 6.96
N LEU A 55 0.90 0.26 6.20
CA LEU A 55 -0.27 -0.27 5.55
C LEU A 55 -0.63 -1.58 6.22
N LEU A 56 -1.89 -1.74 6.56
CA LEU A 56 -2.34 -2.88 7.33
C LEU A 56 -3.44 -3.60 6.59
N VAL A 57 -3.38 -4.92 6.58
CA VAL A 57 -4.44 -5.75 6.01
C VAL A 57 -4.68 -6.97 6.90
N ASN A 58 -5.89 -7.52 6.84
CA ASN A 58 -6.12 -8.84 7.43
C ASN A 58 -5.65 -9.91 6.45
N GLU A 59 -5.49 -11.12 6.92
CA GLU A 59 -4.97 -12.20 6.08
C GLU A 59 -5.88 -12.48 4.89
N GLU A 60 -7.20 -12.33 5.04
CA GLU A 60 -8.13 -12.54 3.95
C GLU A 60 -8.16 -11.42 2.93
N LEU A 61 -7.50 -10.30 3.22
CA LEU A 61 -7.45 -9.11 2.36
C LEU A 61 -8.84 -8.50 2.12
N THR A 62 -9.64 -8.48 3.17
CA THR A 62 -10.96 -7.86 3.13
C THR A 62 -11.02 -6.56 3.91
N TRP A 63 -9.96 -6.23 4.63
CA TRP A 63 -9.84 -5.00 5.40
C TRP A 63 -8.47 -4.37 5.13
N PHE A 64 -8.44 -3.05 5.06
CA PHE A 64 -7.23 -2.29 4.74
C PHE A 64 -7.24 -0.99 5.52
N ASP A 65 -6.08 -0.59 6.00
CA ASP A 65 -5.89 0.75 6.56
C ASP A 65 -4.51 1.27 6.20
N HIS A 66 -4.39 2.59 6.11
CA HIS A 66 -3.14 3.25 5.77
C HIS A 66 -2.93 4.37 6.79
N ILE A 67 -1.97 4.21 7.65
CA ILE A 67 -1.72 5.15 8.73
C ILE A 67 -0.25 5.59 8.70
N HIS A 68 0.03 6.71 9.37
CA HIS A 68 1.34 7.30 9.30
C HIS A 68 1.92 7.43 10.69
N PRO A 69 2.92 6.59 11.05
CA PRO A 69 3.57 6.71 12.35
C PRO A 69 4.29 8.06 12.49
N GLU A 70 4.24 8.62 13.69
CA GLU A 70 4.88 9.89 13.97
C GLU A 70 6.23 9.69 14.60
N GLU A 71 7.21 10.43 14.11
CA GLU A 71 8.56 10.36 14.63
C GLU A 71 8.61 10.95 16.05
N GLN A 72 9.21 10.22 16.96
CA GLN A 72 9.37 10.65 18.36
C GLN A 72 10.75 11.29 18.54
N THR A 73 10.94 11.97 19.65
CA THR A 73 12.19 12.68 19.90
C THR A 73 13.38 11.73 19.99
N ASP A 74 13.16 10.46 20.31
CA ASP A 74 14.25 9.48 20.38
C ASP A 74 14.51 8.79 19.04
N GLY A 75 13.80 9.18 18.00
CA GLY A 75 14.00 8.61 16.66
C GLY A 75 13.17 7.38 16.36
N THR A 76 12.30 6.96 17.29
CA THR A 76 11.34 5.87 17.02
C THR A 76 10.07 6.46 16.40
N TYR A 77 9.19 5.59 15.92
CA TYR A 77 7.94 6.02 15.28
C TYR A 77 6.75 5.40 16.01
N PHE A 78 5.76 6.21 16.31
CA PHE A 78 4.62 5.80 17.12
C PHE A 78 3.32 5.93 16.35
N VAL A 79 2.44 4.92 16.48
CA VAL A 79 1.13 4.95 15.82
C VAL A 79 0.16 4.09 16.61
N SER A 80 -1.13 4.38 16.50
CA SER A 80 -2.17 3.56 17.12
C SER A 80 -3.09 2.98 16.05
N GLU A 81 -3.70 1.86 16.39
CA GLU A 81 -4.67 1.20 15.51
C GLU A 81 -5.71 0.44 16.35
N THR A 82 -6.91 0.31 15.79
CA THR A 82 -7.95 -0.54 16.36
C THR A 82 -8.33 -1.57 15.29
N PHE A 83 -8.08 -2.84 15.58
CA PHE A 83 -8.38 -3.91 14.63
C PHE A 83 -9.84 -4.34 14.78
N PRO A 84 -10.56 -4.53 13.68
CA PRO A 84 -12.01 -4.78 13.76
C PRO A 84 -12.38 -6.19 14.23
N SER A 85 -11.50 -7.17 14.10
CA SER A 85 -11.81 -8.55 14.43
C SER A 85 -10.57 -9.31 14.84
N ALA A 86 -10.72 -10.45 15.46
CA ALA A 86 -9.60 -11.32 15.77
C ALA A 86 -9.06 -11.99 14.50
N GLY A 87 -7.81 -12.36 14.54
CA GLY A 87 -7.16 -13.07 13.45
C GLY A 87 -5.79 -12.52 13.15
N LYS A 88 -5.23 -12.97 12.05
CA LYS A 88 -3.90 -12.58 11.63
C LYS A 88 -3.94 -11.36 10.73
N TYR A 89 -3.08 -10.39 11.01
CA TYR A 89 -2.95 -9.18 10.21
C TYR A 89 -1.50 -9.03 9.76
N LEU A 90 -1.33 -8.44 8.59
CA LEU A 90 -0.01 -8.11 8.08
C LEU A 90 0.15 -6.60 8.08
N LEU A 91 1.30 -6.15 8.56
CA LEU A 91 1.66 -4.75 8.58
C LEU A 91 2.83 -4.59 7.62
N PHE A 92 2.67 -3.70 6.64
CA PHE A 92 3.74 -3.39 5.70
C PHE A 92 4.31 -2.04 6.10
N ILE A 93 5.57 -2.03 6.51
CA ILE A 93 6.26 -0.83 6.95
C ILE A 93 7.07 -0.32 5.78
N ASP A 94 6.65 0.81 5.22
CA ASP A 94 7.24 1.38 4.02
C ASP A 94 8.06 2.60 4.41
N TYR A 95 9.35 2.57 4.13
CA TYR A 95 10.26 3.64 4.52
C TYR A 95 11.45 3.67 3.57
N LYS A 96 12.20 4.78 3.59
CA LYS A 96 13.41 4.89 2.81
C LYS A 96 14.50 5.51 3.67
N PRO A 97 15.58 4.77 3.96
CA PRO A 97 16.70 5.37 4.70
C PRO A 97 17.35 6.48 3.88
N ILE A 98 17.86 7.49 4.55
CA ILE A 98 18.65 8.52 3.86
C ILE A 98 19.87 7.84 3.28
N GLY A 99 20.07 7.98 1.97
CA GLY A 99 21.17 7.32 1.28
C GLY A 99 20.95 5.87 0.97
N GLY A 100 19.78 5.34 1.26
CA GLY A 100 19.43 3.95 0.97
C GLY A 100 18.30 3.84 -0.02
N GLU A 101 17.74 2.64 -0.16
CA GLU A 101 16.67 2.40 -1.10
C GLU A 101 15.34 2.26 -0.41
N ALA A 102 14.27 2.54 -1.15
CA ALA A 102 12.92 2.33 -0.65
C ALA A 102 12.76 0.88 -0.22
N THR A 103 12.23 0.66 0.95
CA THR A 103 12.17 -0.65 1.58
C THR A 103 10.79 -0.88 2.18
N VAL A 104 10.29 -2.09 2.04
CA VAL A 104 9.06 -2.51 2.71
C VAL A 104 9.36 -3.74 3.56
N GLU A 105 9.06 -3.64 4.86
CA GLU A 105 9.21 -4.77 5.77
C GLU A 105 7.84 -5.26 6.15
N THR A 106 7.64 -6.56 6.21
CA THR A 106 6.36 -7.16 6.60
C THR A 106 6.44 -7.67 8.02
N HIS A 107 5.44 -7.33 8.82
CA HIS A 107 5.36 -7.79 10.20
C HIS A 107 3.95 -8.35 10.41
N THR A 108 3.85 -9.42 11.19
CA THR A 108 2.58 -10.08 11.44
C THR A 108 2.11 -9.80 12.86
N VAL A 109 0.81 -9.54 13.02
CA VAL A 109 0.20 -9.35 14.33
C VAL A 109 -0.97 -10.32 14.45
N GLU A 110 -1.01 -11.04 15.60
CA GLU A 110 -2.15 -11.87 15.91
C GLU A 110 -3.05 -11.08 16.83
N VAL A 111 -4.29 -10.90 16.45
CA VAL A 111 -5.27 -10.14 17.20
C VAL A 111 -6.24 -11.10 17.86
N GLN A 112 -6.37 -10.98 19.20
CA GLN A 112 -7.24 -11.84 19.97
C GLN A 112 -8.65 -11.27 20.04
N GLY A 113 -9.61 -12.10 20.35
CA GLY A 113 -10.98 -11.65 20.57
C GLY A 113 -11.98 -12.32 19.66
N LYS A 114 -13.06 -11.58 19.37
CA LYS A 114 -14.15 -12.13 18.59
C LYS A 114 -13.78 -12.18 17.13
N GLN A 115 -13.98 -13.33 16.53
CA GLN A 115 -13.80 -13.49 15.11
C GLN A 115 -15.08 -13.16 14.39
N LEU A 116 -14.96 -12.56 13.22
CA LEU A 116 -16.10 -12.38 12.35
C LEU A 116 -16.33 -13.67 11.56
N PRO A 117 -17.53 -13.90 11.04
CA PRO A 117 -17.76 -15.05 10.16
C PRO A 117 -16.78 -15.05 9.00
N GLY A 118 -16.41 -16.21 8.52
CA GLY A 118 -15.48 -16.32 7.41
C GLY A 118 -15.97 -15.55 6.20
N SER A 119 -15.03 -14.93 5.50
CA SER A 119 -15.36 -14.16 4.31
C SER A 119 -15.64 -15.12 3.15
N PRO A 120 -16.57 -14.77 2.28
CA PRO A 120 -16.77 -15.56 1.07
C PRO A 120 -15.52 -15.47 0.19
N GLU A 121 -15.40 -16.40 -0.74
CA GLU A 121 -14.31 -16.41 -1.67
C GLU A 121 -14.29 -15.11 -2.45
N LEU A 122 -13.11 -14.55 -2.69
CA LEU A 122 -12.98 -13.30 -3.40
C LEU A 122 -13.35 -13.46 -4.86
N GLN A 123 -14.16 -12.57 -5.36
CA GLN A 123 -14.53 -12.53 -6.76
C GLN A 123 -13.99 -11.28 -7.40
N THR A 124 -13.78 -11.31 -8.70
CA THR A 124 -13.31 -10.14 -9.44
C THR A 124 -14.25 -8.96 -9.18
N LYS A 125 -13.66 -7.82 -8.85
CA LYS A 125 -14.39 -6.60 -8.57
C LYS A 125 -13.66 -5.46 -9.26
N LEU A 126 -14.31 -4.88 -10.26
CA LEU A 126 -13.69 -3.88 -11.12
C LEU A 126 -14.34 -2.51 -10.98
N VAL A 127 -15.37 -2.43 -10.16
CA VAL A 127 -16.10 -1.19 -9.89
C VAL A 127 -16.30 -1.08 -8.39
N ALA A 128 -16.01 0.07 -7.84
CA ALA A 128 -16.19 0.33 -6.41
C ALA A 128 -17.09 1.55 -6.23
N ALA A 129 -18.10 1.42 -5.39
CA ALA A 129 -18.93 2.55 -5.02
C ALA A 129 -18.53 3.00 -3.62
N ILE A 130 -18.14 4.26 -3.47
CA ILE A 130 -17.71 4.79 -2.19
C ILE A 130 -18.23 6.22 -2.03
N ASP A 131 -19.03 6.46 -1.02
CA ASP A 131 -19.56 7.79 -0.68
C ASP A 131 -20.22 8.51 -1.87
N GLY A 132 -20.92 7.76 -2.70
CA GLY A 132 -21.59 8.33 -3.87
C GLY A 132 -20.70 8.44 -5.11
N TYR A 133 -19.43 8.09 -5.00
CA TYR A 133 -18.53 8.05 -6.14
C TYR A 133 -18.46 6.63 -6.68
N LEU A 134 -18.40 6.52 -8.01
CA LEU A 134 -18.25 5.25 -8.67
C LEU A 134 -16.87 5.24 -9.32
N VAL A 135 -16.00 4.36 -8.88
CA VAL A 135 -14.62 4.25 -9.39
C VAL A 135 -14.53 2.95 -10.17
N THR A 136 -14.13 3.03 -11.43
CA THR A 136 -14.08 1.87 -12.32
C THR A 136 -12.68 1.69 -12.87
N LEU A 137 -12.15 0.47 -12.76
CA LEU A 137 -10.93 0.08 -13.47
C LEU A 137 -11.34 -0.20 -14.91
N VAL A 138 -10.94 0.68 -15.82
CA VAL A 138 -11.46 0.68 -17.19
C VAL A 138 -10.82 -0.40 -18.04
N ASN A 139 -9.52 -0.63 -17.89
CA ASN A 139 -8.82 -1.59 -18.73
C ASN A 139 -8.73 -3.00 -18.08
N ARG A 140 -9.80 -3.43 -17.57
CA ARG A 140 -9.94 -4.56 -16.64
C ARG A 140 -9.49 -5.92 -17.11
N ASN A 141 -9.52 -6.21 -18.39
CA ASN A 141 -9.23 -7.56 -18.87
C ASN A 141 -7.85 -7.74 -19.43
N ASP A 142 -7.00 -6.73 -19.27
CA ASP A 142 -5.72 -6.76 -19.91
C ASP A 142 -4.52 -6.84 -19.00
N LEU A 143 -4.71 -7.10 -17.73
CA LEU A 143 -3.56 -7.13 -16.81
C LEU A 143 -2.81 -8.43 -16.97
N LYS A 144 -1.54 -8.31 -17.36
CA LYS A 144 -0.69 -9.48 -17.60
C LYS A 144 0.69 -9.24 -17.02
N THR A 145 1.38 -10.32 -16.70
CA THR A 145 2.77 -10.21 -16.27
C THR A 145 3.69 -9.92 -17.45
N ASN A 146 4.92 -9.60 -17.15
CA ASN A 146 6.03 -9.48 -18.11
C ASN A 146 5.85 -8.36 -19.17
N ARG A 147 5.11 -7.33 -18.82
CA ARG A 147 5.00 -6.18 -19.73
C ARG A 147 4.67 -4.92 -18.94
N LYS A 148 5.09 -3.78 -19.46
CA LYS A 148 4.70 -2.50 -18.93
C LYS A 148 3.26 -2.24 -19.32
N GLN A 149 2.45 -1.79 -18.40
CA GLN A 149 1.03 -1.57 -18.67
C GLN A 149 0.48 -0.47 -17.77
N SER A 150 -0.68 0.03 -18.13
CA SER A 150 -1.33 1.08 -17.36
C SER A 150 -2.48 0.53 -16.54
N LEU A 151 -2.80 1.25 -15.46
CA LEU A 151 -4.04 1.10 -14.71
C LEU A 151 -4.81 2.39 -14.94
N GLN A 152 -6.03 2.26 -15.44
CA GLN A 152 -6.83 3.40 -15.83
C GLN A 152 -8.13 3.39 -15.04
N PHE A 153 -8.39 4.44 -14.28
CA PHE A 153 -9.60 4.51 -13.47
C PHE A 153 -10.44 5.70 -13.87
N SER A 154 -11.74 5.47 -14.06
CA SER A 154 -12.69 6.56 -14.17
C SER A 154 -13.33 6.79 -12.83
N VAL A 155 -13.73 8.02 -12.53
CA VAL A 155 -14.43 8.39 -11.32
C VAL A 155 -15.67 9.17 -11.74
N GLU A 156 -16.83 8.76 -11.24
CA GLU A 156 -18.10 9.43 -11.57
C GLU A 156 -18.85 9.77 -10.30
N LYS A 157 -19.57 10.86 -10.34
CA LYS A 157 -20.52 11.21 -9.29
C LYS A 157 -21.79 11.70 -9.94
N ASN A 158 -22.93 11.09 -9.61
CA ASN A 158 -24.25 11.44 -10.17
C ASN A 158 -24.21 11.47 -11.69
N GLY A 159 -23.57 10.49 -12.30
CA GLY A 159 -23.50 10.39 -13.76
C GLY A 159 -22.49 11.31 -14.44
N THR A 160 -21.83 12.17 -13.69
CA THR A 160 -20.83 13.08 -14.25
C THR A 160 -19.44 12.52 -14.05
N ARG A 161 -18.68 12.44 -15.14
CA ARG A 161 -17.29 12.00 -15.05
C ARG A 161 -16.42 13.10 -14.51
N LEU A 162 -15.58 12.76 -13.55
CA LEU A 162 -14.64 13.68 -12.96
C LEU A 162 -13.29 13.63 -13.69
N GLN A 163 -12.53 14.69 -13.55
CA GLN A 163 -11.21 14.82 -14.17
C GLN A 163 -10.17 14.99 -13.08
N GLU A 164 -8.90 14.93 -13.46
CA GLU A 164 -7.83 15.08 -12.50
C GLU A 164 -7.95 16.39 -11.71
N LYS A 165 -8.37 17.45 -12.37
CA LYS A 165 -8.51 18.74 -11.72
C LYS A 165 -9.57 18.75 -10.61
N ASP A 166 -10.47 17.77 -10.61
CA ASP A 166 -11.50 17.66 -9.58
C ASP A 166 -10.99 16.92 -8.35
N MET A 167 -9.79 16.36 -8.43
CA MET A 167 -9.18 15.62 -7.33
C MET A 167 -8.27 16.55 -6.54
N GLN A 168 -8.19 16.32 -5.24
CA GLN A 168 -7.26 17.04 -4.40
C GLN A 168 -6.00 16.22 -4.22
N PRO A 169 -4.84 16.85 -4.04
CA PRO A 169 -3.63 16.07 -3.76
C PRO A 169 -3.75 15.29 -2.46
N TYR A 170 -3.30 14.06 -2.49
CA TYR A 170 -3.24 13.21 -1.31
C TYR A 170 -1.82 12.66 -1.21
N LEU A 171 -1.11 13.01 -0.14
CA LEU A 171 0.27 12.61 0.09
C LEU A 171 1.15 12.92 -1.13
N GLY A 172 0.94 14.09 -1.72
CA GLY A 172 1.77 14.57 -2.82
C GLY A 172 1.44 14.00 -4.20
N ALA A 173 0.34 13.27 -4.35
CA ALA A 173 -0.04 12.68 -5.63
C ALA A 173 -1.55 12.74 -5.82
N THR A 174 -2.03 12.36 -7.00
CA THR A 174 -3.48 12.34 -7.28
C THR A 174 -4.16 11.16 -6.60
N ALA A 175 -3.42 10.13 -6.27
CA ALA A 175 -3.95 8.96 -5.59
C ALA A 175 -2.81 8.12 -5.02
N HIS A 176 -3.15 7.13 -4.20
CA HIS A 176 -2.22 6.09 -3.79
C HIS A 176 -2.82 4.75 -4.19
N ILE A 177 -2.04 3.89 -4.80
CA ILE A 177 -2.50 2.60 -5.30
C ILE A 177 -1.63 1.50 -4.70
N VAL A 178 -2.27 0.52 -4.08
CA VAL A 178 -1.59 -0.62 -3.49
C VAL A 178 -2.22 -1.88 -4.03
N MET A 179 -1.40 -2.83 -4.48
CA MET A 179 -1.87 -4.15 -4.88
C MET A 179 -1.19 -5.19 -4.01
N ILE A 180 -1.94 -6.18 -3.55
CA ILE A 180 -1.39 -7.27 -2.75
C ILE A 180 -1.85 -8.60 -3.35
N ASN A 181 -0.88 -9.47 -3.63
CA ASN A 181 -1.15 -10.80 -4.15
C ASN A 181 -1.83 -11.64 -3.08
N LYS A 182 -2.96 -12.25 -3.42
CA LYS A 182 -3.74 -13.02 -2.44
C LYS A 182 -2.98 -14.24 -1.94
N ALA A 183 -2.23 -14.89 -2.80
CA ALA A 183 -1.56 -16.14 -2.45
C ALA A 183 -0.34 -15.94 -1.57
N ASP A 184 0.59 -15.08 -1.97
CA ASP A 184 1.85 -14.91 -1.27
C ASP A 184 1.98 -13.57 -0.53
N LYS A 185 0.99 -12.72 -0.63
CA LYS A 185 0.96 -11.41 0.02
C LYS A 185 2.05 -10.46 -0.49
N ASP A 186 2.54 -10.69 -1.70
CA ASP A 186 3.50 -9.77 -2.32
C ASP A 186 2.85 -8.39 -2.45
N PHE A 187 3.58 -7.36 -2.02
CA PHE A 187 3.05 -6.00 -1.90
C PHE A 187 3.63 -5.13 -3.00
N LEU A 188 2.76 -4.49 -3.77
CA LEU A 188 3.17 -3.57 -4.82
C LEU A 188 2.62 -2.19 -4.53
N HIS A 189 3.51 -1.22 -4.40
CA HIS A 189 3.12 0.18 -4.25
C HIS A 189 3.25 0.82 -5.62
N ILE A 190 2.14 1.26 -6.18
CA ILE A 190 2.08 1.74 -7.55
C ILE A 190 1.90 3.24 -7.54
N HIS A 191 2.75 3.95 -8.30
CA HIS A 191 2.73 5.41 -8.30
C HIS A 191 1.86 5.95 -9.43
N PRO A 192 0.91 6.82 -9.13
CA PRO A 192 0.10 7.44 -10.17
C PRO A 192 0.89 8.41 -11.01
N LYS A 193 0.41 8.62 -12.21
CA LYS A 193 0.92 9.63 -13.13
C LYS A 193 -0.25 10.46 -13.61
N SER A 194 0.04 11.67 -14.07
CA SER A 194 -1.00 12.50 -14.68
C SER A 194 -1.38 11.94 -16.04
N ASP A 195 -2.67 11.97 -16.34
CA ASP A 195 -3.17 11.59 -17.65
C ASP A 195 -4.39 12.44 -17.96
N TYR A 196 -4.50 12.92 -19.20
CA TYR A 196 -5.61 13.81 -19.55
C TYR A 196 -6.93 13.09 -19.71
N ARG A 197 -6.91 11.76 -19.82
CA ARG A 197 -8.15 10.98 -20.03
C ARG A 197 -8.73 10.42 -18.75
N PHE A 198 -7.88 10.14 -17.77
CA PHE A 198 -8.31 9.46 -16.55
C PHE A 198 -7.84 10.23 -15.32
N PRO A 199 -8.75 10.49 -14.37
CA PRO A 199 -8.38 11.23 -13.16
C PRO A 199 -7.39 10.45 -12.29
N ILE A 200 -7.39 9.13 -12.37
CA ILE A 200 -6.43 8.28 -11.69
C ILE A 200 -5.83 7.34 -12.73
N TYR A 201 -4.53 7.40 -12.88
CA TYR A 201 -3.81 6.66 -13.89
C TYR A 201 -2.43 6.29 -13.36
N ALA A 202 -1.96 5.11 -13.67
CA ALA A 202 -0.63 4.67 -13.26
C ALA A 202 -0.05 3.73 -14.31
N GLU A 203 1.27 3.60 -14.32
CA GLU A 203 1.95 2.61 -15.12
C GLU A 203 2.65 1.64 -14.18
N THR A 204 2.65 0.38 -14.51
CA THR A 204 3.21 -0.64 -13.66
C THR A 204 3.77 -1.81 -14.47
N TYR A 205 4.62 -2.60 -13.82
CA TYR A 205 5.11 -3.86 -14.33
C TYR A 205 4.88 -4.89 -13.24
N ILE A 206 4.12 -5.94 -13.53
CA ILE A 206 3.75 -6.94 -12.53
C ILE A 206 4.48 -8.23 -12.87
N GLU A 207 5.21 -8.76 -11.91
CA GLU A 207 6.04 -9.95 -12.16
C GLU A 207 5.32 -11.26 -11.90
N LYS A 208 4.32 -11.28 -11.03
CA LYS A 208 3.66 -12.52 -10.66
C LYS A 208 2.20 -12.49 -11.06
N ALA A 209 1.75 -13.56 -11.69
CA ALA A 209 0.34 -13.74 -12.01
C ALA A 209 -0.45 -14.12 -10.75
N GLY A 210 -1.72 -13.95 -10.79
CA GLY A 210 -2.62 -14.38 -9.72
C GLY A 210 -3.71 -13.38 -9.43
N LEU A 211 -4.41 -13.65 -8.36
CA LEU A 211 -5.47 -12.77 -7.89
C LEU A 211 -4.85 -11.75 -6.95
N TYR A 212 -5.18 -10.48 -7.18
CA TYR A 212 -4.71 -9.37 -6.35
C TYR A 212 -5.88 -8.59 -5.79
N ARG A 213 -5.74 -8.17 -4.54
CA ARG A 213 -6.60 -7.11 -4.02
C ARG A 213 -5.89 -5.80 -4.28
N MET A 214 -6.66 -4.78 -4.60
CA MET A 214 -6.11 -3.46 -4.90
C MET A 214 -6.91 -2.41 -4.17
N TRP A 215 -6.24 -1.44 -3.57
CA TRP A 215 -6.88 -0.32 -2.91
C TRP A 215 -6.36 0.96 -3.55
N VAL A 216 -7.31 1.83 -3.89
CA VAL A 216 -7.01 3.12 -4.52
C VAL A 216 -7.53 4.19 -3.59
N GLN A 217 -6.62 5.01 -3.06
CA GLN A 217 -7.00 6.10 -2.16
C GLN A 217 -6.87 7.43 -2.87
N PHE A 218 -7.89 8.24 -2.77
CA PHE A 218 -7.92 9.55 -3.41
C PHE A 218 -8.66 10.54 -2.52
N LYS A 219 -8.42 11.83 -2.73
CA LYS A 219 -9.03 12.87 -1.89
C LYS A 219 -9.94 13.74 -2.72
N ILE A 220 -11.18 13.88 -2.29
CA ILE A 220 -12.19 14.75 -2.88
C ILE A 220 -12.99 15.37 -1.75
N ASP A 221 -13.34 16.65 -1.89
CA ASP A 221 -14.14 17.37 -0.90
C ASP A 221 -13.54 17.27 0.50
N GLY A 222 -12.23 17.36 0.59
CA GLY A 222 -11.53 17.37 1.87
C GLY A 222 -11.41 16.02 2.55
N GLU A 223 -11.91 14.95 1.94
CA GLU A 223 -11.86 13.63 2.58
C GLU A 223 -11.14 12.61 1.71
N VAL A 224 -10.37 11.75 2.35
CA VAL A 224 -9.71 10.64 1.69
C VAL A 224 -10.71 9.51 1.54
N ARG A 225 -10.83 8.98 0.32
CA ARG A 225 -11.74 7.89 -0.01
C ARG A 225 -10.91 6.69 -0.43
N THR A 226 -11.33 5.51 -0.03
CA THR A 226 -10.63 4.28 -0.39
C THR A 226 -11.56 3.38 -1.20
N ALA A 227 -11.20 3.16 -2.45
CA ALA A 227 -11.92 2.25 -3.33
C ALA A 227 -11.17 0.93 -3.38
N ASP A 228 -11.88 -0.20 -3.32
CA ASP A 228 -11.24 -1.50 -3.33
C ASP A 228 -11.64 -2.31 -4.55
N PHE A 229 -10.71 -3.10 -5.04
CA PHE A 229 -10.88 -3.89 -6.26
C PHE A 229 -10.30 -5.28 -6.07
N THR A 230 -10.76 -6.22 -6.85
CA THR A 230 -10.15 -7.56 -6.96
C THR A 230 -9.90 -7.80 -8.43
N VAL A 231 -8.64 -8.01 -8.79
CA VAL A 231 -8.24 -8.15 -10.18
C VAL A 231 -7.46 -9.45 -10.38
N VAL A 232 -7.53 -9.98 -11.59
CA VAL A 232 -6.75 -11.15 -11.97
C VAL A 232 -5.66 -10.69 -12.93
N VAL A 233 -4.42 -11.04 -12.63
CA VAL A 233 -3.29 -10.79 -13.51
C VAL A 233 -2.92 -12.13 -14.14
N SER A 234 -3.00 -12.20 -15.45
CA SER A 234 -2.69 -13.43 -16.18
C SER A 234 -1.23 -13.47 -16.58
N GLU A 235 -0.76 -14.64 -16.97
CA GLU A 235 0.60 -14.79 -17.46
C GLU A 235 0.73 -14.12 -18.83
N GLY A 236 1.70 -13.27 -18.98
CA GLY A 236 2.05 -12.67 -20.26
C GLY A 236 3.25 -13.36 -20.86
N ALA A 237 3.43 -13.20 -22.16
CA ALA A 237 4.58 -13.80 -22.82
C ALA A 237 5.86 -13.11 -22.33
N LYS A 238 6.88 -13.88 -22.02
CA LYS A 238 8.15 -13.31 -21.65
C LYS A 238 8.78 -12.68 -22.87
N THR A 239 9.19 -11.43 -22.73
CA THR A 239 9.90 -10.76 -23.81
C THR A 239 11.35 -10.69 -23.40
N GLU A 240 12.17 -10.25 -24.33
CA GLU A 240 13.57 -10.12 -24.01
C GLU A 240 13.80 -8.84 -23.28
N GLU A 241 12.82 -7.99 -23.18
CA GLU A 241 12.99 -6.79 -22.48
C GLU A 241 13.08 -7.09 -21.03
N SER A 242 14.14 -6.68 -20.46
CA SER A 242 14.34 -6.90 -19.07
C SER A 242 13.53 -5.92 -18.26
N PRO A 243 13.01 -6.35 -17.13
CA PRO A 243 12.26 -5.43 -16.27
C PRO A 243 13.19 -4.58 -15.44
N ASN A 244 14.17 -4.00 -16.04
CA ASN A 244 15.10 -3.22 -15.33
C ASN A 244 14.48 -2.14 -14.63
N ASN A 245 13.37 -1.76 -15.02
CA ASN A 245 12.82 -0.62 -14.44
C ASN A 245 11.96 -0.95 -13.35
N HIS A 246 11.85 -1.89 -12.78
CA HIS A 246 11.18 -2.29 -11.61
C HIS A 246 10.34 -1.28 -10.94
N SER A 247 9.76 -0.45 -11.66
CA SER A 247 9.05 0.64 -11.03
C SER A 247 7.81 0.17 -10.31
N GLY A 248 7.33 -0.98 -10.55
CA GLY A 248 6.16 -1.46 -9.86
C GLY A 248 6.38 -1.81 -8.42
N HIS A 249 7.59 -1.75 -7.93
CA HIS A 249 7.86 -2.17 -6.59
C HIS A 249 8.19 -1.03 -5.65
N HIS A 250 7.68 0.10 -5.86
CA HIS A 250 8.07 1.21 -4.99
C HIS A 250 6.96 1.77 -4.19
#